data_ea7d9056669e000fd0f02c39b60c98b9
#
_entry.id   ea7d9056669e000fd0f02c39b60c98b9
#
_cell.length_a   1.000
_cell.length_b   1.000
_cell.length_c   1.000
_cell.angle_alpha   90.00
_cell.angle_beta   90.00
_cell.angle_gamma   90.00
#
_symmetry.space_group_name_H-M   'P 1'
#
loop_
_entity.id
_entity.type
_entity.pdbx_description
1 polymer ?
#
loop_
_entity_poly.entity_id
_entity_poly.type
_entity_poly.pdbx_seq_one_letter_code
_entity_poly.pdbx_strand_id
1 'polypeptide(L)'
;MKKFMILAASLLLFSVTSAYADNDRPIQFNQLPEAAQQFINTYFPDQKVSFAKEERDFMEVSYEVMFTNSIKIEFAGNGEWKEVKCKYSTLPEGIVPEQIVNYVNTNFQGVSIYAIDRGYRDVEVSLTNGLELTFDLNYNLIDMDD
;
A
#
# COMPACT_ATOMS: atom_id res chain seq x y z
N MET A 1 -2.33 -72.06 10.02
CA MET A 1 -2.94 -70.73 9.99
C MET A 1 -1.86 -69.69 9.88
N LYS A 2 -1.70 -69.12 8.68
CA LYS A 2 -0.72 -68.03 8.46
C LYS A 2 -1.43 -66.72 8.68
N LYS A 3 -1.04 -66.00 9.71
CA LYS A 3 -1.49 -64.62 9.90
C LYS A 3 -0.62 -63.74 9.04
N PHE A 4 -1.22 -63.18 7.98
CA PHE A 4 -0.58 -62.12 7.22
C PHE A 4 -0.69 -60.82 8.02
N MET A 5 0.43 -60.35 8.54
CA MET A 5 0.55 -59.00 9.06
C MET A 5 0.69 -58.07 7.87
N ILE A 6 -0.36 -57.38 7.57
CA ILE A 6 -0.30 -56.28 6.63
C ILE A 6 0.30 -55.08 7.36
N LEU A 7 1.56 -54.84 7.08
CA LEU A 7 2.24 -53.65 7.53
C LEU A 7 1.74 -52.47 6.63
N ALA A 8 0.75 -51.77 7.14
CA ALA A 8 0.32 -50.54 6.51
C ALA A 8 1.41 -49.50 6.74
N ALA A 9 2.27 -49.32 5.74
CA ALA A 9 3.17 -48.19 5.69
C ALA A 9 2.29 -46.95 5.39
N SER A 10 1.95 -46.23 6.45
CA SER A 10 1.34 -44.90 6.32
C SER A 10 2.41 -43.97 5.78
N LEU A 11 2.30 -43.72 4.50
CA LEU A 11 3.06 -42.66 3.81
C LEU A 11 2.55 -41.34 4.35
N LEU A 12 3.23 -40.81 5.34
CA LEU A 12 3.06 -39.42 5.77
C LEU A 12 3.55 -38.52 4.62
N LEU A 13 2.63 -38.17 3.78
CA LEU A 13 2.82 -37.03 2.86
C LEU A 13 3.00 -35.79 3.74
N PHE A 14 4.25 -35.47 4.04
CA PHE A 14 4.61 -34.14 4.43
C PHE A 14 4.32 -33.24 3.24
N SER A 15 3.12 -32.66 3.21
CA SER A 15 2.86 -31.49 2.40
C SER A 15 3.74 -30.39 2.98
N VAL A 16 4.92 -30.21 2.36
CA VAL A 16 5.70 -29.02 2.54
C VAL A 16 4.87 -27.89 1.95
N THR A 17 3.98 -27.31 2.73
CA THR A 17 3.48 -25.99 2.45
C THR A 17 4.72 -25.10 2.52
N SER A 18 5.26 -24.74 1.35
CA SER A 18 6.15 -23.61 1.26
C SER A 18 5.33 -22.42 1.75
N ALA A 19 5.35 -22.17 3.05
CA ALA A 19 5.06 -20.87 3.55
C ALA A 19 6.11 -19.99 2.88
N TYR A 20 5.72 -19.25 1.84
CA TYR A 20 6.46 -18.06 1.49
C TYR A 20 6.43 -17.24 2.75
N ALA A 21 7.54 -17.27 3.50
CA ALA A 21 7.70 -16.39 4.62
C ALA A 21 7.56 -15.00 4.04
N ASP A 22 6.45 -14.33 4.34
CA ASP A 22 6.37 -12.89 4.19
C ASP A 22 7.61 -12.36 4.87
N ASN A 23 8.52 -11.82 4.09
CA ASN A 23 9.76 -11.23 4.58
C ASN A 23 9.47 -9.86 5.21
N ASP A 24 8.26 -9.70 5.73
CA ASP A 24 7.81 -8.51 6.42
C ASP A 24 8.40 -8.48 7.82
N ARG A 25 9.04 -7.40 8.14
CA ARG A 25 9.66 -7.18 9.44
C ARG A 25 9.06 -5.96 10.11
N PRO A 26 8.44 -6.08 11.29
CA PRO A 26 8.01 -4.91 12.04
C PRO A 26 9.21 -4.05 12.41
N ILE A 27 9.07 -2.74 12.27
CA ILE A 27 10.09 -1.75 12.59
C ILE A 27 9.48 -0.63 13.43
N GLN A 28 10.36 0.13 14.06
CA GLN A 28 9.98 1.38 14.75
C GLN A 28 9.98 2.54 13.76
N PHE A 29 9.25 3.62 14.09
CA PHE A 29 9.18 4.82 13.26
C PHE A 29 10.57 5.40 12.92
N ASN A 30 11.49 5.42 13.88
CA ASN A 30 12.83 5.93 13.66
C ASN A 30 13.74 5.02 12.80
N GLN A 31 13.26 3.85 12.43
CA GLN A 31 13.94 2.94 11.51
C GLN A 31 13.48 3.12 10.06
N LEU A 32 12.45 3.94 9.82
CA LEU A 32 12.07 4.37 8.50
C LEU A 32 13.16 5.24 7.87
N PRO A 33 13.31 5.25 6.54
CA PRO A 33 14.14 6.24 5.87
C PRO A 33 13.77 7.67 6.26
N GLU A 34 14.76 8.55 6.34
CA GLU A 34 14.55 9.93 6.75
C GLU A 34 13.49 10.66 5.94
N ALA A 35 13.48 10.46 4.61
CA ALA A 35 12.48 11.06 3.73
C ALA A 35 11.05 10.62 4.09
N ALA A 36 10.85 9.35 4.48
CA ALA A 36 9.57 8.85 4.93
C ALA A 36 9.13 9.49 6.26
N GLN A 37 10.05 9.60 7.22
CA GLN A 37 9.79 10.28 8.49
C GLN A 37 9.40 11.75 8.28
N GLN A 38 10.12 12.46 7.41
CA GLN A 38 9.83 13.85 7.06
C GLN A 38 8.45 14.01 6.40
N PHE A 39 8.10 13.11 5.50
CA PHE A 39 6.79 13.11 4.86
C PHE A 39 5.66 12.96 5.88
N ILE A 40 5.77 12.00 6.78
CA ILE A 40 4.79 11.76 7.84
C ILE A 40 4.69 12.97 8.77
N ASN A 41 5.81 13.53 9.19
CA ASN A 41 5.83 14.70 10.06
C ASN A 41 5.23 15.95 9.40
N THR A 42 5.33 16.05 8.07
CA THR A 42 4.78 17.19 7.31
C THR A 42 3.28 17.06 7.09
N TYR A 43 2.80 15.90 6.67
CA TYR A 43 1.41 15.72 6.25
C TYR A 43 0.51 15.06 7.30
N PHE A 44 1.09 14.33 8.24
CA PHE A 44 0.37 13.57 9.26
C PHE A 44 0.95 13.78 10.67
N PRO A 45 1.19 15.05 11.09
CA PRO A 45 1.90 15.33 12.35
C PRO A 45 1.16 14.86 13.59
N ASP A 46 -0.19 14.84 13.53
CA ASP A 46 -1.05 14.52 14.68
C ASP A 46 -1.56 13.08 14.65
N GLN A 47 -1.11 12.26 13.69
CA GLN A 47 -1.56 10.89 13.55
C GLN A 47 -0.70 9.94 14.38
N LYS A 48 -1.35 8.98 15.01
CA LYS A 48 -0.68 7.96 15.80
C LYS A 48 -0.42 6.72 14.95
N VAL A 49 0.84 6.29 14.89
CA VAL A 49 1.26 5.08 14.19
C VAL A 49 0.75 3.85 14.96
N SER A 50 0.01 2.97 14.27
CA SER A 50 -0.39 1.68 14.77
C SER A 50 0.75 0.66 14.60
N PHE A 51 1.31 0.57 13.40
CA PHE A 51 2.50 -0.20 13.12
C PHE A 51 3.26 0.35 11.91
N ALA A 52 4.53 -0.01 11.83
CA ALA A 52 5.35 0.17 10.65
C ALA A 52 6.07 -1.15 10.34
N LYS A 53 6.25 -1.46 9.08
CA LYS A 53 6.97 -2.66 8.64
C LYS A 53 7.86 -2.38 7.44
N GLU A 54 8.95 -3.12 7.38
CA GLU A 54 9.79 -3.25 6.21
C GLU A 54 9.36 -4.49 5.44
N GLU A 55 9.10 -4.33 4.17
CA GLU A 55 8.78 -5.41 3.25
C GLU A 55 9.96 -5.65 2.33
N ARG A 56 10.37 -6.90 2.20
CA ARG A 56 11.43 -7.31 1.29
C ARG A 56 10.87 -8.31 0.30
N ASP A 57 10.76 -7.88 -0.93
CA ASP A 57 10.36 -8.72 -2.04
C ASP A 57 11.52 -8.81 -3.04
N PHE A 58 12.05 -10.02 -3.18
CA PHE A 58 13.11 -10.39 -4.10
C PHE A 58 14.33 -9.46 -4.09
N MET A 59 14.27 -8.30 -4.76
CA MET A 59 15.36 -7.31 -4.85
C MET A 59 14.93 -5.92 -4.37
N GLU A 60 13.68 -5.76 -3.99
CA GLU A 60 13.14 -4.48 -3.57
C GLU A 60 12.87 -4.45 -2.08
N VAL A 61 13.14 -3.30 -1.48
CA VAL A 61 12.75 -2.98 -0.12
C VAL A 61 11.73 -1.86 -0.20
N SER A 62 10.63 -2.03 0.52
CA SER A 62 9.61 -1.01 0.71
C SER A 62 9.19 -0.95 2.17
N TYR A 63 8.42 0.05 2.51
CA TYR A 63 7.96 0.26 3.88
C TYR A 63 6.46 0.57 3.87
N GLU A 64 5.75 0.01 4.82
CA GLU A 64 4.34 0.34 5.06
C GLU A 64 4.18 0.93 6.45
N VAL A 65 3.41 1.99 6.54
CA VAL A 65 3.02 2.61 7.81
C VAL A 65 1.50 2.64 7.87
N MET A 66 0.96 2.09 8.96
CA MET A 66 -0.46 2.14 9.26
C MET A 66 -0.70 2.99 10.49
N PHE A 67 -1.62 3.93 10.41
CA PHE A 67 -2.05 4.74 11.53
C PHE A 67 -3.31 4.17 12.21
N THR A 68 -3.55 4.57 13.44
CA THR A 68 -4.70 4.08 14.24
C THR A 68 -6.06 4.42 13.65
N ASN A 69 -6.14 5.44 12.77
CA ASN A 69 -7.35 5.84 12.04
C ASN A 69 -7.46 5.17 10.65
N SER A 70 -6.70 4.10 10.40
CA SER A 70 -6.68 3.34 9.15
C SER A 70 -6.13 4.10 7.93
N ILE A 71 -5.35 5.15 8.15
CA ILE A 71 -4.54 5.74 7.09
C ILE A 71 -3.35 4.82 6.84
N LYS A 72 -3.13 4.48 5.57
CA LYS A 72 -2.00 3.64 5.13
C LYS A 72 -1.10 4.45 4.20
N ILE A 73 0.20 4.35 4.41
CA ILE A 73 1.20 4.94 3.53
C ILE A 73 2.22 3.87 3.18
N GLU A 74 2.53 3.74 1.89
CA GLU A 74 3.63 2.92 1.40
C GLU A 74 4.76 3.81 0.88
N PHE A 75 5.98 3.43 1.21
CA PHE A 75 7.21 4.11 0.80
C PHE A 75 8.12 3.16 0.02
N ALA A 76 8.79 3.69 -0.99
CA ALA A 76 9.90 3.00 -1.63
C ALA A 76 11.11 2.87 -0.68
N GLY A 77 12.09 2.05 -1.07
CA GLY A 77 13.29 1.84 -0.26
C GLY A 77 14.10 3.11 0.02
N ASN A 78 14.02 4.11 -0.83
CA ASN A 78 14.66 5.41 -0.64
C ASN A 78 13.85 6.38 0.25
N GLY A 79 12.66 5.97 0.70
CA GLY A 79 11.78 6.76 1.55
C GLY A 79 10.81 7.68 0.80
N GLU A 80 10.79 7.68 -0.52
CA GLU A 80 9.76 8.38 -1.30
C GLU A 80 8.43 7.65 -1.17
N TRP A 81 7.33 8.39 -0.96
CA TRP A 81 6.02 7.77 -0.85
C TRP A 81 5.56 7.23 -2.21
N LYS A 82 4.91 6.08 -2.19
CA LYS A 82 4.31 5.41 -3.34
C LYS A 82 2.79 5.45 -3.31
N GLU A 83 2.20 5.16 -2.17
CA GLU A 83 0.76 5.13 -1.97
C GLU A 83 0.39 5.85 -0.68
N VAL A 84 -0.68 6.63 -0.73
CA VAL A 84 -1.35 7.19 0.45
C VAL A 84 -2.83 6.89 0.35
N LYS A 85 -3.39 6.22 1.37
CA LYS A 85 -4.80 5.84 1.40
C LYS A 85 -5.44 6.25 2.72
N CYS A 86 -6.46 7.09 2.61
CA CYS A 86 -7.25 7.61 3.73
C CYS A 86 -8.68 7.06 3.64
N LYS A 87 -8.91 5.82 4.08
CA LYS A 87 -10.18 5.12 3.89
C LYS A 87 -11.40 5.86 4.45
N TYR A 88 -11.23 6.58 5.54
CA TYR A 88 -12.32 7.25 6.26
C TYR A 88 -12.13 8.77 6.37
N SER A 89 -11.18 9.32 5.66
CA SER A 89 -10.88 10.76 5.66
C SER A 89 -10.38 11.19 4.29
N THR A 90 -10.20 12.50 4.10
CA THR A 90 -9.61 13.04 2.88
C THR A 90 -8.10 13.08 2.97
N LEU A 91 -7.43 12.99 1.81
CA LEU A 91 -5.99 13.20 1.71
C LEU A 91 -5.63 14.62 2.16
N PRO A 92 -4.52 14.81 2.89
CA PRO A 92 -3.98 16.14 3.16
C PRO A 92 -3.72 16.93 1.87
N GLU A 93 -3.94 18.24 1.94
CA GLU A 93 -3.66 19.14 0.82
C GLU A 93 -2.17 19.09 0.45
N GLY A 94 -1.88 19.11 -0.83
CA GLY A 94 -0.53 19.12 -1.38
C GLY A 94 0.04 17.75 -1.76
N ILE A 95 -0.59 16.65 -1.34
CA ILE A 95 -0.16 15.29 -1.73
C ILE A 95 -0.56 14.99 -3.19
N VAL A 96 -1.82 15.27 -3.56
CA VAL A 96 -2.29 15.08 -4.93
C VAL A 96 -1.89 16.29 -5.78
N PRO A 97 -1.31 16.07 -6.98
CA PRO A 97 -1.02 17.17 -7.90
C PRO A 97 -2.25 18.02 -8.18
N GLU A 98 -2.07 19.34 -8.21
CA GLU A 98 -3.16 20.30 -8.38
C GLU A 98 -3.95 20.06 -9.68
N GLN A 99 -3.29 19.68 -10.76
CA GLN A 99 -3.95 19.38 -12.03
C GLN A 99 -4.94 18.22 -11.91
N ILE A 100 -4.60 17.17 -11.13
CA ILE A 100 -5.50 16.04 -10.86
C ILE A 100 -6.66 16.48 -9.98
N VAL A 101 -6.40 17.25 -8.93
CA VAL A 101 -7.43 17.80 -8.05
C VAL A 101 -8.43 18.63 -8.85
N ASN A 102 -7.95 19.51 -9.72
CA ASN A 102 -8.78 20.35 -10.57
C ASN A 102 -9.62 19.52 -11.55
N TYR A 103 -9.04 18.47 -12.12
CA TYR A 103 -9.79 17.56 -13.00
C TYR A 103 -10.95 16.90 -12.26
N VAL A 104 -10.72 16.38 -11.06
CA VAL A 104 -11.75 15.74 -10.25
C VAL A 104 -12.83 16.73 -9.84
N ASN A 105 -12.45 17.91 -9.36
CA ASN A 105 -13.40 18.94 -8.96
C ASN A 105 -14.29 19.43 -10.12
N THR A 106 -13.74 19.50 -11.33
CA THR A 106 -14.47 19.94 -12.52
C THR A 106 -15.43 18.86 -13.04
N ASN A 107 -15.02 17.60 -13.03
CA ASN A 107 -15.78 16.51 -13.67
C ASN A 107 -16.62 15.69 -12.71
N PHE A 108 -16.31 15.71 -11.40
CA PHE A 108 -16.98 14.90 -10.37
C PHE A 108 -17.32 15.77 -9.17
N GLN A 109 -18.36 16.58 -9.27
CA GLN A 109 -18.77 17.45 -8.17
C GLN A 109 -19.21 16.65 -6.93
N GLY A 110 -18.76 17.07 -5.76
CA GLY A 110 -19.09 16.41 -4.49
C GLY A 110 -18.35 15.10 -4.23
N VAL A 111 -17.41 14.73 -5.09
CA VAL A 111 -16.60 13.53 -4.98
C VAL A 111 -15.19 13.91 -4.49
N SER A 112 -14.66 13.14 -3.56
CA SER A 112 -13.33 13.35 -2.98
C SER A 112 -12.36 12.25 -3.40
N ILE A 113 -11.08 12.60 -3.44
CA ILE A 113 -9.98 11.63 -3.61
C ILE A 113 -9.60 11.11 -2.22
N TYR A 114 -9.64 9.79 -2.03
CA TYR A 114 -9.25 9.19 -0.76
C TYR A 114 -7.96 8.37 -0.83
N ALA A 115 -7.46 8.09 -2.02
CA ALA A 115 -6.21 7.38 -2.22
C ALA A 115 -5.49 7.86 -3.47
N ILE A 116 -4.17 7.80 -3.44
CA ILE A 116 -3.30 8.06 -4.58
C ILE A 116 -2.16 7.04 -4.60
N ASP A 117 -1.89 6.50 -5.76
CA ASP A 117 -0.77 5.58 -6.02
C ASP A 117 0.10 6.14 -7.14
N ARG A 118 1.42 6.19 -6.91
CA ARG A 118 2.40 6.63 -7.90
C ARG A 118 3.15 5.42 -8.46
N GLY A 119 2.82 5.04 -9.68
CA GLY A 119 3.54 4.04 -10.44
C GLY A 119 4.75 4.62 -11.21
N TYR A 120 5.42 3.76 -11.95
CA TYR A 120 6.55 4.15 -12.80
C TYR A 120 6.14 5.02 -13.98
N ARG A 121 4.93 4.83 -14.50
CA ARG A 121 4.44 5.44 -15.74
C ARG A 121 3.17 6.22 -15.58
N ASP A 122 2.54 6.10 -14.43
CA ASP A 122 1.23 6.64 -14.19
C ASP A 122 1.02 7.00 -12.72
N VAL A 123 -0.06 7.73 -12.51
CA VAL A 123 -0.58 8.07 -11.19
C VAL A 123 -2.06 7.68 -11.18
N GLU A 124 -2.45 6.86 -10.21
CA GLU A 124 -3.83 6.44 -10.02
C GLU A 124 -4.42 7.11 -8.78
N VAL A 125 -5.64 7.60 -8.90
CA VAL A 125 -6.41 8.13 -7.76
C VAL A 125 -7.72 7.38 -7.62
N SER A 126 -8.10 7.12 -6.37
CA SER A 126 -9.36 6.48 -6.03
C SER A 126 -10.33 7.50 -5.49
N LEU A 127 -11.55 7.50 -6.02
CA LEU A 127 -12.61 8.44 -5.69
C LEU A 127 -13.66 7.83 -4.78
N THR A 128 -14.30 8.66 -3.99
CA THR A 128 -15.34 8.23 -3.03
C THR A 128 -16.61 7.70 -3.71
N ASN A 129 -16.78 7.89 -5.01
CA ASN A 129 -17.87 7.31 -5.81
C ASN A 129 -17.55 5.91 -6.38
N GLY A 130 -16.37 5.35 -6.06
CA GLY A 130 -15.93 4.03 -6.52
C GLY A 130 -15.10 4.03 -7.80
N LEU A 131 -14.92 5.18 -8.46
CA LEU A 131 -14.09 5.27 -9.66
C LEU A 131 -12.61 5.32 -9.31
N GLU A 132 -11.81 4.71 -10.17
CA GLU A 132 -10.36 4.84 -10.22
C GLU A 132 -9.98 5.56 -11.50
N LEU A 133 -9.18 6.63 -11.37
CA LEU A 133 -8.70 7.42 -12.50
C LEU A 133 -7.19 7.23 -12.62
N THR A 134 -6.74 6.88 -13.80
CA THR A 134 -5.32 6.78 -14.12
C THR A 134 -4.88 7.93 -15.01
N PHE A 135 -3.81 8.60 -14.59
CA PHE A 135 -3.19 9.71 -15.30
C PHE A 135 -1.78 9.33 -15.73
N ASP A 136 -1.33 9.85 -16.86
CA ASP A 136 0.09 9.78 -17.23
C ASP A 136 0.96 10.69 -16.33
N LEU A 137 2.27 10.67 -16.51
CA LEU A 137 3.18 11.49 -15.69
C LEU A 137 3.09 12.99 -15.98
N ASN A 138 2.39 13.40 -17.02
CA ASN A 138 2.01 14.78 -17.31
C ASN A 138 0.63 15.15 -16.74
N TYR A 139 0.03 14.22 -15.98
CA TYR A 139 -1.28 14.35 -15.34
C TYR A 139 -2.44 14.50 -16.33
N ASN A 140 -2.32 13.86 -17.50
CA ASN A 140 -3.42 13.69 -18.44
C ASN A 140 -4.13 12.38 -18.16
N LEU A 141 -5.47 12.40 -18.14
CA LEU A 141 -6.26 11.18 -17.94
C LEU A 141 -6.04 10.20 -19.09
N ILE A 142 -5.70 8.96 -18.77
CA ILE A 142 -5.48 7.88 -19.75
C ILE A 142 -6.40 6.70 -19.55
N ASP A 143 -6.98 6.52 -18.36
CA ASP A 143 -7.93 5.43 -18.09
C ASP A 143 -8.88 5.79 -16.94
N MET A 144 -10.07 5.17 -16.98
CA MET A 144 -11.09 5.29 -15.94
C MET A 144 -11.74 3.92 -15.74
N ASP A 145 -11.75 3.43 -14.52
CA ASP A 145 -12.29 2.13 -14.14
C ASP A 145 -13.21 2.24 -12.92
N ASP A 146 -14.11 1.26 -12.77
CA ASP A 146 -15.05 1.19 -11.63
C ASP A 146 -15.01 -0.16 -10.90
#